data_c309c071108adcfd15408f7a9f609644
#
_entry.id   c309c071108adcfd15408f7a9f609644
#
_cell.length_a   1.000
_cell.length_b   1.000
_cell.length_c   1.000
_cell.angle_alpha   90.00
_cell.angle_beta   90.00
_cell.angle_gamma   90.00
#
_symmetry.space_group_name_H-M   'P 1'
#
loop_
_entity.id
_entity.type
_entity.pdbx_description
1 polymer ?
#
loop_
_entity_poly.entity_id
_entity_poly.type
_entity_poly.pdbx_seq_one_letter_code
_entity_poly.pdbx_strand_id
1 'polypeptide(L)'
;TASSRQLVRMVDATEQLVVASGVGSLADAKDRFYRGEASGVVLIPNGFERELMTGSQTSVSVYSDAAYFMMYKQTLSGVLRASATFGAGVEIKRMLAKGVPMEQAMARRDPVALQSVMLFNPAGGYNSFVIPGLLIVILQQTLLIGIGLLGGSERERRRRRFTVPGALHS
;
A
#
# COMPACT_ATOMS: atom_id res chain seq x y z
N THR A 1 -19.84 -15.23 -12.96
CA THR A 1 -19.23 -16.24 -13.84
C THR A 1 -18.14 -17.04 -13.11
N ALA A 2 -17.68 -18.15 -13.67
CA ALA A 2 -16.63 -18.97 -13.04
C ALA A 2 -15.30 -18.22 -12.95
N SER A 3 -14.92 -17.54 -14.03
CA SER A 3 -13.67 -16.76 -14.12
C SER A 3 -13.67 -15.57 -13.16
N SER A 4 -14.78 -14.84 -13.03
CA SER A 4 -14.87 -13.73 -12.06
C SER A 4 -14.77 -14.21 -10.62
N ARG A 5 -15.41 -15.32 -10.27
CA ARG A 5 -15.28 -15.94 -8.93
C ARG A 5 -13.87 -16.43 -8.65
N GLN A 6 -13.18 -16.94 -9.66
CA GLN A 6 -11.79 -17.34 -9.51
C GLN A 6 -10.88 -16.13 -9.25
N LEU A 7 -11.05 -15.04 -9.99
CA LEU A 7 -10.29 -13.81 -9.76
C LEU A 7 -10.54 -13.26 -8.35
N VAL A 8 -11.79 -13.19 -7.90
CA VAL A 8 -12.15 -12.73 -6.54
C VAL A 8 -11.46 -13.59 -5.47
N ARG A 9 -11.47 -14.92 -5.61
CA ARG A 9 -10.76 -15.82 -4.68
C ARG A 9 -9.24 -15.60 -4.69
N MET A 10 -8.66 -15.26 -5.84
CA MET A 10 -7.24 -14.95 -5.93
C MET A 10 -6.89 -13.62 -5.27
N VAL A 11 -7.78 -12.64 -5.36
CA VAL A 11 -7.64 -11.36 -4.62
C VAL A 11 -7.74 -11.61 -3.12
N ASP A 12 -8.71 -12.39 -2.67
CA ASP A 12 -8.92 -12.75 -1.26
C ASP A 12 -7.78 -13.59 -0.68
N ALA A 13 -7.11 -14.37 -1.51
CA ALA A 13 -5.95 -15.17 -1.11
C ALA A 13 -4.66 -14.35 -0.98
N THR A 14 -4.67 -13.05 -1.28
CA THR A 14 -3.51 -12.17 -1.05
C THR A 14 -3.43 -11.77 0.42
N GLU A 15 -2.23 -11.75 0.99
CA GLU A 15 -2.02 -11.36 2.40
C GLU A 15 -2.45 -9.92 2.71
N GLN A 16 -2.57 -9.09 1.67
CA GLN A 16 -2.84 -7.65 1.81
C GLN A 16 -4.33 -7.32 1.86
N LEU A 17 -5.21 -8.22 1.39
CA LEU A 17 -6.61 -7.93 1.16
C LEU A 17 -7.52 -8.99 1.77
N VAL A 18 -8.62 -8.54 2.32
CA VAL A 18 -9.74 -9.38 2.71
C VAL A 18 -10.95 -8.93 1.90
N VAL A 19 -11.53 -9.85 1.13
CA VAL A 19 -12.69 -9.54 0.31
C VAL A 19 -13.95 -9.59 1.18
N ALA A 20 -14.54 -8.43 1.43
CA ALA A 20 -15.90 -8.36 1.96
C ALA A 20 -16.88 -8.94 0.95
N SER A 21 -18.07 -9.31 1.37
CA SER A 21 -19.10 -9.91 0.50
C SER A 21 -19.32 -9.08 -0.78
N GLY A 22 -19.50 -9.77 -1.91
CA GLY A 22 -19.80 -9.11 -3.18
C GLY A 22 -21.08 -8.28 -3.11
N VAL A 23 -21.06 -7.14 -3.81
CA VAL A 23 -22.17 -6.21 -3.89
C VAL A 23 -22.77 -6.29 -5.29
N GLY A 24 -24.08 -6.22 -5.41
CA GLY A 24 -24.77 -6.39 -6.69
C GLY A 24 -24.70 -5.16 -7.60
N SER A 25 -24.37 -3.98 -7.06
CA SER A 25 -24.32 -2.74 -7.82
C SER A 25 -23.09 -1.90 -7.47
N LEU A 26 -22.63 -1.09 -8.43
CA LEU A 26 -21.57 -0.12 -8.21
C LEU A 26 -21.99 1.00 -7.24
N ALA A 27 -23.29 1.33 -7.21
CA ALA A 27 -23.83 2.33 -6.30
C ALA A 27 -23.70 1.86 -4.85
N ASP A 28 -24.12 0.64 -4.53
CA ASP A 28 -24.00 0.06 -3.20
C ASP A 28 -22.52 -0.09 -2.77
N ALA A 29 -21.65 -0.44 -3.72
CA ALA A 29 -20.21 -0.52 -3.46
C ALA A 29 -19.63 0.84 -3.09
N LYS A 30 -20.02 1.91 -3.79
CA LYS A 30 -19.61 3.29 -3.48
C LYS A 30 -20.15 3.73 -2.12
N ASP A 31 -21.39 3.43 -1.80
CA ASP A 31 -21.98 3.77 -0.50
C ASP A 31 -21.24 3.12 0.66
N ARG A 32 -20.88 1.84 0.54
CA ARG A 32 -20.04 1.16 1.54
C ARG A 32 -18.65 1.78 1.64
N PHE A 33 -18.06 2.16 0.51
CA PHE A 33 -16.78 2.84 0.48
C PHE A 33 -16.84 4.20 1.20
N TYR A 34 -17.86 5.02 0.94
CA TYR A 34 -18.05 6.31 1.61
C TYR A 34 -18.38 6.19 3.10
N ARG A 35 -19.00 5.08 3.53
CA ARG A 35 -19.20 4.79 4.96
C ARG A 35 -17.97 4.23 5.66
N GLY A 36 -16.87 4.03 4.94
CA GLY A 36 -15.63 3.48 5.50
C GLY A 36 -15.70 1.97 5.79
N GLU A 37 -16.70 1.27 5.27
CA GLU A 37 -16.86 -0.19 5.43
C GLU A 37 -15.93 -0.97 4.50
N ALA A 38 -15.36 -0.32 3.49
CA ALA A 38 -14.42 -0.88 2.54
C ALA A 38 -13.34 0.12 2.19
N SER A 39 -12.09 -0.33 2.12
CA SER A 39 -10.92 0.48 1.74
C SER A 39 -10.71 0.57 0.23
N GLY A 40 -11.42 -0.25 -0.53
CA GLY A 40 -11.38 -0.28 -1.97
C GLY A 40 -12.51 -1.08 -2.58
N VAL A 41 -12.76 -0.84 -3.85
CA VAL A 41 -13.79 -1.52 -4.66
C VAL A 41 -13.14 -2.05 -5.93
N VAL A 42 -13.35 -3.32 -6.22
CA VAL A 42 -12.91 -3.96 -7.47
C VAL A 42 -14.15 -4.21 -8.33
N LEU A 43 -14.17 -3.59 -9.51
CA LEU A 43 -15.22 -3.75 -10.49
C LEU A 43 -14.77 -4.70 -11.60
N ILE A 44 -15.46 -5.83 -11.72
CA ILE A 44 -15.29 -6.79 -12.81
C ILE A 44 -16.43 -6.54 -13.80
N PRO A 45 -16.15 -6.21 -15.08
CA PRO A 45 -17.18 -5.82 -16.03
C PRO A 45 -18.07 -7.00 -16.44
N ASN A 46 -19.27 -6.67 -16.90
CA ASN A 46 -20.13 -7.64 -17.56
C ASN A 46 -19.45 -8.13 -18.85
N GLY A 47 -19.54 -9.44 -19.11
CA GLY A 47 -18.86 -10.03 -20.27
C GLY A 47 -17.41 -10.45 -20.05
N PHE A 48 -16.83 -10.19 -18.88
CA PHE A 48 -15.45 -10.55 -18.53
C PHE A 48 -15.03 -11.95 -18.97
N GLU A 49 -15.84 -12.97 -18.66
CA GLU A 49 -15.53 -14.36 -19.05
C GLU A 49 -15.61 -14.59 -20.55
N ARG A 50 -16.59 -13.99 -21.23
CA ARG A 50 -16.74 -14.10 -22.68
C ARG A 50 -15.52 -13.50 -23.40
N GLU A 51 -15.10 -12.33 -22.98
CA GLU A 51 -13.90 -11.65 -23.53
C GLU A 51 -12.63 -12.48 -23.30
N LEU A 52 -12.50 -13.04 -22.10
CA LEU A 52 -11.40 -13.97 -21.83
C LEU A 52 -11.42 -15.20 -22.74
N MET A 53 -12.59 -15.80 -22.98
CA MET A 53 -12.69 -16.98 -23.85
C MET A 53 -12.43 -16.67 -25.32
N THR A 54 -12.90 -15.53 -25.81
CA THR A 54 -12.68 -15.10 -27.20
C THR A 54 -11.27 -14.59 -27.47
N GLY A 55 -10.48 -14.37 -26.43
CA GLY A 55 -9.13 -13.85 -26.61
C GLY A 55 -9.02 -12.35 -26.64
N SER A 56 -10.10 -11.67 -26.39
CA SER A 56 -10.14 -10.23 -26.31
C SER A 56 -9.53 -9.76 -24.99
N GLN A 57 -8.94 -8.57 -25.01
CA GLN A 57 -8.45 -7.93 -23.81
C GLN A 57 -9.65 -7.47 -22.98
N THR A 58 -9.64 -7.77 -21.71
CA THR A 58 -10.61 -7.25 -20.75
C THR A 58 -9.90 -6.52 -19.61
N SER A 59 -10.60 -5.63 -18.93
CA SER A 59 -10.03 -4.80 -17.86
C SER A 59 -10.83 -4.95 -16.57
N VAL A 60 -10.13 -4.84 -15.44
CA VAL A 60 -10.72 -4.78 -14.10
C VAL A 60 -10.42 -3.41 -13.55
N SER A 61 -11.44 -2.71 -13.05
CA SER A 61 -11.27 -1.38 -12.46
C SER A 61 -11.14 -1.47 -10.95
N VAL A 62 -10.18 -0.73 -10.40
CA VAL A 62 -9.94 -0.66 -8.95
C VAL A 62 -10.16 0.78 -8.50
N TYR A 63 -11.02 0.94 -7.51
CA TYR A 63 -11.25 2.20 -6.82
C TYR A 63 -10.73 2.06 -5.40
N SER A 64 -9.85 2.96 -4.97
CA SER A 64 -9.36 2.96 -3.58
C SER A 64 -9.10 4.39 -3.11
N ASP A 65 -9.12 4.60 -1.80
CA ASP A 65 -8.90 5.91 -1.20
C ASP A 65 -7.40 6.24 -1.21
N ALA A 66 -7.03 7.22 -2.03
CA ALA A 66 -5.66 7.70 -2.15
C ALA A 66 -5.23 8.63 -0.99
N ALA A 67 -6.16 9.10 -0.15
CA ALA A 67 -5.84 9.90 1.04
C ALA A 67 -5.04 9.07 2.06
N TYR A 68 -5.29 7.76 2.11
CA TYR A 68 -4.55 6.82 2.94
C TYR A 68 -3.54 6.04 2.10
N PHE A 69 -2.39 6.64 1.84
CA PHE A 69 -1.37 6.11 0.94
C PHE A 69 -1.03 4.63 1.15
N MET A 70 -0.92 4.17 2.39
CA MET A 70 -0.60 2.77 2.68
C MET A 70 -1.71 1.81 2.27
N MET A 71 -2.97 2.17 2.55
CA MET A 71 -4.13 1.36 2.16
C MET A 71 -4.31 1.33 0.65
N TYR A 72 -4.14 2.49 0.00
CA TYR A 72 -4.11 2.59 -1.47
C TYR A 72 -3.05 1.65 -2.07
N LYS A 73 -1.81 1.74 -1.60
CA LYS A 73 -0.69 0.93 -2.07
C LYS A 73 -0.95 -0.58 -1.88
N GLN A 74 -1.47 -0.98 -0.74
CA GLN A 74 -1.79 -2.38 -0.44
C GLN A 74 -2.91 -2.89 -1.34
N THR A 75 -4.01 -2.14 -1.46
CA THR A 75 -5.14 -2.49 -2.33
C THR A 75 -4.70 -2.66 -3.78
N LEU A 76 -3.99 -1.68 -4.31
CA LEU A 76 -3.53 -1.71 -5.69
C LEU A 76 -2.54 -2.87 -5.93
N SER A 77 -1.56 -3.07 -5.06
CA SER A 77 -0.57 -4.13 -5.23
C SER A 77 -1.17 -5.53 -5.12
N GLY A 78 -2.13 -5.74 -4.21
CA GLY A 78 -2.85 -7.01 -4.07
C GLY A 78 -3.66 -7.35 -5.32
N VAL A 79 -4.45 -6.40 -5.81
CA VAL A 79 -5.26 -6.61 -7.02
C VAL A 79 -4.37 -6.78 -8.26
N LEU A 80 -3.29 -6.01 -8.40
CA LEU A 80 -2.34 -6.16 -9.52
C LEU A 80 -1.70 -7.55 -9.54
N ARG A 81 -1.23 -8.05 -8.40
CA ARG A 81 -0.64 -9.40 -8.30
C ARG A 81 -1.65 -10.49 -8.65
N ALA A 82 -2.86 -10.42 -8.08
CA ALA A 82 -3.92 -11.37 -8.36
C ALA A 82 -4.31 -11.36 -9.84
N SER A 83 -4.48 -10.18 -10.43
CA SER A 83 -4.84 -10.02 -11.85
C SER A 83 -3.74 -10.52 -12.78
N ALA A 84 -2.47 -10.23 -12.47
CA ALA A 84 -1.33 -10.71 -13.26
C ALA A 84 -1.23 -12.25 -13.21
N THR A 85 -1.39 -12.85 -12.02
CA THR A 85 -1.37 -14.30 -11.85
C THR A 85 -2.55 -14.96 -12.56
N PHE A 86 -3.74 -14.36 -12.45
CA PHE A 86 -4.93 -14.84 -13.14
C PHE A 86 -4.76 -14.79 -14.66
N GLY A 87 -4.33 -13.64 -15.21
CA GLY A 87 -4.10 -13.46 -16.65
C GLY A 87 -3.07 -14.46 -17.19
N ALA A 88 -2.02 -14.68 -16.44
CA ALA A 88 -1.01 -15.69 -16.71
C ALA A 88 -1.59 -17.11 -16.81
N GLY A 89 -2.42 -17.48 -15.86
CA GLY A 89 -3.08 -18.79 -15.87
C GLY A 89 -4.02 -18.97 -17.06
N VAL A 90 -4.73 -17.91 -17.46
CA VAL A 90 -5.59 -17.92 -18.66
C VAL A 90 -4.75 -18.13 -19.92
N GLU A 91 -3.64 -17.39 -20.06
CA GLU A 91 -2.78 -17.49 -21.24
C GLU A 91 -2.13 -18.88 -21.39
N ILE A 92 -1.62 -19.42 -20.28
CA ILE A 92 -1.09 -20.81 -20.26
C ILE A 92 -2.18 -21.81 -20.71
N LYS A 93 -3.38 -21.72 -20.15
CA LYS A 93 -4.50 -22.61 -20.53
C LYS A 93 -4.81 -22.52 -22.02
N ARG A 94 -4.76 -21.30 -22.60
CA ARG A 94 -4.98 -21.09 -24.04
C ARG A 94 -3.89 -21.72 -24.89
N MET A 95 -2.62 -21.58 -24.49
CA MET A 95 -1.51 -22.19 -25.21
C MET A 95 -1.60 -23.72 -25.16
N LEU A 96 -1.94 -24.29 -24.01
CA LEU A 96 -2.16 -25.73 -23.85
C LEU A 96 -3.31 -26.24 -24.73
N ALA A 97 -4.41 -25.50 -24.80
CA ALA A 97 -5.54 -25.83 -25.68
C ALA A 97 -5.18 -25.82 -27.17
N LYS A 98 -4.14 -25.06 -27.56
CA LYS A 98 -3.56 -25.04 -28.91
C LYS A 98 -2.47 -26.12 -29.11
N GLY A 99 -2.26 -27.03 -28.16
CA GLY A 99 -1.28 -28.09 -28.25
C GLY A 99 0.16 -27.67 -27.93
N VAL A 100 0.36 -26.48 -27.36
CA VAL A 100 1.69 -26.04 -26.95
C VAL A 100 2.09 -26.77 -25.64
N PRO A 101 3.26 -27.41 -25.57
CA PRO A 101 3.72 -28.05 -24.33
C PRO A 101 3.81 -27.05 -23.16
N MET A 102 3.56 -27.51 -21.92
CA MET A 102 3.55 -26.69 -20.71
C MET A 102 4.83 -25.88 -20.53
N GLU A 103 5.97 -26.49 -20.77
CA GLU A 103 7.28 -25.85 -20.65
C GLU A 103 7.43 -24.66 -21.60
N GLN A 104 7.03 -24.84 -22.86
CA GLN A 104 7.04 -23.76 -23.85
C GLN A 104 5.98 -22.69 -23.56
N ALA A 105 4.82 -23.07 -23.03
CA ALA A 105 3.78 -22.12 -22.63
C ALA A 105 4.27 -21.22 -21.48
N MET A 106 4.95 -21.78 -20.50
CA MET A 106 5.58 -21.04 -19.41
C MET A 106 6.68 -20.09 -19.90
N ALA A 107 7.59 -20.57 -20.75
CA ALA A 107 8.68 -19.76 -21.29
C ALA A 107 8.17 -18.60 -22.16
N ARG A 108 7.11 -18.81 -22.94
CA ARG A 108 6.51 -17.76 -23.79
C ARG A 108 5.75 -16.72 -22.99
N ARG A 109 5.18 -17.11 -21.86
CA ARG A 109 4.47 -16.20 -20.97
C ARG A 109 5.42 -15.19 -20.31
N ASP A 110 6.60 -15.62 -19.92
CA ASP A 110 7.55 -14.79 -19.17
C ASP A 110 8.95 -14.92 -19.77
N PRO A 111 9.16 -14.37 -20.98
CA PRO A 111 10.43 -14.50 -21.71
C PRO A 111 11.59 -13.80 -21.02
N VAL A 112 11.28 -12.85 -20.12
CA VAL A 112 12.28 -12.15 -19.30
C VAL A 112 11.85 -12.23 -17.83
N ALA A 113 12.43 -13.18 -17.11
CA ALA A 113 12.18 -13.31 -15.67
C ALA A 113 12.75 -12.10 -14.92
N LEU A 114 11.89 -11.29 -14.31
CA LEU A 114 12.31 -10.20 -13.43
C LEU A 114 12.75 -10.75 -12.08
N GLN A 115 14.04 -10.74 -11.81
CA GLN A 115 14.60 -11.03 -10.50
C GLN A 115 14.79 -9.71 -9.73
N SER A 116 13.85 -9.38 -8.87
CA SER A 116 13.93 -8.21 -8.01
C SER A 116 14.58 -8.58 -6.69
N VAL A 117 15.73 -7.97 -6.40
CA VAL A 117 16.43 -8.13 -5.12
C VAL A 117 16.34 -6.82 -4.36
N MET A 118 15.64 -6.82 -3.23
CA MET A 118 15.57 -5.67 -2.34
C MET A 118 16.76 -5.67 -1.40
N LEU A 119 17.68 -4.70 -1.55
CA LEU A 119 18.95 -4.68 -0.82
C LEU A 119 18.84 -4.13 0.61
N PHE A 120 18.04 -3.08 0.83
CA PHE A 120 18.01 -2.36 2.11
C PHE A 120 16.74 -2.56 2.93
N ASN A 121 15.65 -3.02 2.34
CA ASN A 121 14.40 -3.33 3.03
C ASN A 121 13.73 -4.54 2.39
N PRO A 122 14.24 -5.77 2.61
CA PRO A 122 13.73 -6.98 1.95
C PRO A 122 12.24 -7.24 2.20
N ALA A 123 11.76 -6.90 3.39
CA ALA A 123 10.36 -7.05 3.77
C ALA A 123 9.45 -5.96 3.19
N GLY A 124 9.99 -4.90 2.57
CA GLY A 124 9.23 -3.75 2.07
C GLY A 124 8.43 -3.04 3.18
N GLY A 125 8.81 -3.27 4.45
CA GLY A 125 8.06 -2.80 5.61
C GLY A 125 8.19 -1.30 5.81
N TYR A 126 7.08 -0.66 6.13
CA TYR A 126 7.02 0.76 6.47
C TYR A 126 7.86 1.10 7.70
N ASN A 127 7.95 0.18 8.64
CA ASN A 127 8.71 0.34 9.89
C ASN A 127 10.18 0.65 9.64
N SER A 128 10.82 0.02 8.67
CA SER A 128 12.23 0.25 8.33
C SER A 128 12.52 1.67 7.85
N PHE A 129 11.51 2.39 7.40
CA PHE A 129 11.62 3.78 6.98
C PHE A 129 11.21 4.75 8.11
N VAL A 130 10.10 4.45 8.79
CA VAL A 130 9.52 5.37 9.79
C VAL A 130 10.28 5.39 11.09
N ILE A 131 10.76 4.23 11.57
CA ILE A 131 11.46 4.17 12.86
C ILE A 131 12.72 5.03 12.87
N PRO A 132 13.65 4.96 11.90
CA PRO A 132 14.81 5.85 11.86
C PRO A 132 14.42 7.33 11.79
N GLY A 133 13.41 7.68 10.98
CA GLY A 133 12.91 9.05 10.86
C GLY A 133 12.37 9.58 12.19
N LEU A 134 11.55 8.77 12.88
CA LEU A 134 10.99 9.13 14.19
C LEU A 134 12.08 9.31 15.25
N LEU A 135 13.09 8.44 15.27
CA LEU A 135 14.22 8.56 16.20
C LEU A 135 15.00 9.87 15.98
N ILE A 136 15.23 10.27 14.73
CA ILE A 136 15.88 11.53 14.40
C ILE A 136 15.05 12.72 14.89
N VAL A 137 13.73 12.70 14.67
CA VAL A 137 12.83 13.76 15.15
C VAL A 137 12.85 13.86 16.68
N ILE A 138 12.77 12.74 17.39
CA ILE A 138 12.83 12.71 18.86
C ILE A 138 14.15 13.29 19.35
N LEU A 139 15.27 12.89 18.77
CA LEU A 139 16.60 13.38 19.11
C LEU A 139 16.70 14.90 18.85
N GLN A 140 16.21 15.37 17.72
CA GLN A 140 16.17 16.79 17.38
C GLN A 140 15.35 17.60 18.38
N GLN A 141 14.15 17.13 18.74
CA GLN A 141 13.28 17.78 19.72
C GLN A 141 13.92 17.84 21.11
N THR A 142 14.51 16.73 21.54
CA THR A 142 15.21 16.67 22.84
C THR A 142 16.38 17.64 22.88
N LEU A 143 17.15 17.73 21.79
CA LEU A 143 18.27 18.68 21.68
C LEU A 143 17.80 20.13 21.73
N LEU A 144 16.75 20.48 21.00
CA LEU A 144 16.18 21.84 20.99
C LEU A 144 15.68 22.25 22.38
N ILE A 145 14.96 21.35 23.07
CA ILE A 145 14.48 21.59 24.44
C ILE A 145 15.68 21.76 25.38
N GLY A 146 16.69 20.90 25.27
CA GLY A 146 17.90 20.99 26.10
C GLY A 146 18.65 22.31 25.93
N ILE A 147 18.85 22.76 24.70
CA ILE A 147 19.48 24.05 24.39
C ILE A 147 18.62 25.20 24.90
N GLY A 148 17.33 25.15 24.75
CA GLY A 148 16.38 26.17 25.23
C GLY A 148 16.42 26.31 26.75
N LEU A 149 16.43 25.19 27.48
CA LEU A 149 16.53 25.18 28.95
C LEU A 149 17.88 25.72 29.44
N LEU A 150 18.99 25.30 28.81
CA LEU A 150 20.32 25.80 29.18
C LEU A 150 20.45 27.28 28.92
N GLY A 151 20.05 27.75 27.73
CA GLY A 151 20.08 29.18 27.40
C GLY A 151 19.16 30.03 28.27
N GLY A 152 17.96 29.52 28.60
CA GLY A 152 17.03 30.18 29.53
C GLY A 152 17.56 30.29 30.95
N SER A 153 18.11 29.20 31.49
CA SER A 153 18.70 29.17 32.84
C SER A 153 19.94 30.07 32.99
N GLU A 154 20.79 30.13 31.98
CA GLU A 154 21.96 31.02 31.97
C GLU A 154 21.56 32.49 31.93
N ARG A 155 20.54 32.83 31.16
CA ARG A 155 19.98 34.19 31.08
C ARG A 155 19.37 34.63 32.39
N GLU A 156 18.66 33.73 33.09
CA GLU A 156 18.11 34.00 34.41
C GLU A 156 19.14 34.17 35.49
N ARG A 157 20.22 33.33 35.47
CA ARG A 157 21.39 33.49 36.37
C ARG A 157 22.08 34.83 36.19
N ARG A 158 22.27 35.28 34.94
CA ARG A 158 22.85 36.61 34.66
C ARG A 158 21.97 37.73 35.19
N ARG A 159 20.67 37.64 34.98
CA ARG A 159 19.71 38.64 35.48
C ARG A 159 19.72 38.76 36.99
N ARG A 160 19.78 37.65 37.72
CA ARG A 160 19.89 37.65 39.19
C ARG A 160 21.18 38.24 39.70
N ARG A 161 22.28 38.11 38.97
CA ARG A 161 23.55 38.72 39.36
C ARG A 161 23.58 40.25 39.26
N PHE A 162 22.72 40.84 38.44
CA PHE A 162 22.60 42.33 38.27
C PHE A 162 21.54 42.95 39.18
N THR A 163 20.74 42.16 39.88
CA THR A 163 19.82 42.66 40.90
C THR A 163 20.57 42.71 42.23
N VAL A 164 21.38 43.74 42.41
CA VAL A 164 22.08 44.01 43.70
C VAL A 164 21.00 44.48 44.70
N PRO A 165 20.85 43.79 45.85
CA PRO A 165 20.05 44.31 46.96
C PRO A 165 20.95 45.32 47.72
N GLY A 166 20.71 46.56 47.47
CA GLY A 166 21.53 47.58 48.15
C GLY A 166 21.17 49.02 47.83
N ALA A 167 19.94 49.43 48.10
CA ALA A 167 19.59 50.81 48.20
C ALA A 167 18.33 51.02 49.07
N LEU A 168 18.41 50.58 50.29
CA LEU A 168 17.49 51.07 51.34
C LEU A 168 18.28 51.29 52.59
N HIS A 169 18.99 52.43 52.65
CA HIS A 169 19.35 53.13 53.89
C HIS A 169 19.64 54.60 53.53
N SER A 170 18.64 55.46 53.75
CA SER A 170 18.68 56.79 54.31
C SER A 170 17.26 57.33 54.35
#